data_0d891b59436d9bb11044267ee725d32b
#
_entry.id   0d891b59436d9bb11044267ee725d32b
#
_cell.length_a   1.000
_cell.length_b   1.000
_cell.length_c   1.000
_cell.angle_alpha   90.00
_cell.angle_beta   90.00
_cell.angle_gamma   90.00
#
_symmetry.space_group_name_H-M   'P 1'
#
loop_
_entity.id
_entity.type
_entity.pdbx_description
1 polymer ?
#
loop_
_entity_poly.entity_id
_entity_poly.type
_entity_poly.pdbx_seq_one_letter_code
_entity_poly.pdbx_strand_id
1 'polypeptide(L)'
;MRHLDFTIDFETVGLTANAAPMMVAIVPWLRDNREDPFTKDEDGMLTEEQASKWPEPLELYVDLRSCVVEGYDFDPETIAWWTKQSYDAKRAVCDGLAQPVDEVTVEIVRYLSRAVEQLQLDSICLWSQGDTDMGILRNLCKRNGYDMEEDVIAHTQLRDCRTVILEAALREASRSLQGKSTRANGIVLPDQVLAGNYDAYKMFASLPDRYANGSEAHDALYDALRSSWYTWQALRWLME
;
A
#
# COMPACT_ATOMS: atom_id res chain seq x y z
N MET A 1 3.58 19.58 -12.70
CA MET A 1 2.52 19.01 -11.85
C MET A 1 3.21 18.28 -10.71
N ARG A 2 2.96 18.70 -9.50
CA ARG A 2 3.55 18.03 -8.32
C ARG A 2 2.62 16.88 -7.92
N HIS A 3 3.15 15.69 -7.91
CA HIS A 3 2.39 14.48 -7.65
C HIS A 3 3.10 13.61 -6.61
N LEU A 4 2.35 13.04 -5.70
CA LEU A 4 2.83 12.08 -4.70
C LEU A 4 1.92 10.86 -4.70
N ASP A 5 2.52 9.70 -4.63
CA ASP A 5 1.82 8.45 -4.46
C ASP A 5 1.86 8.01 -2.99
N PHE A 6 0.77 7.42 -2.53
CA PHE A 6 0.68 6.77 -1.23
C PHE A 6 0.23 5.34 -1.42
N THR A 7 0.79 4.41 -0.69
CA THR A 7 0.27 3.04 -0.60
C THR A 7 -0.26 2.82 0.81
N ILE A 8 -1.50 2.33 0.90
CA ILE A 8 -2.15 1.96 2.14
C ILE A 8 -2.26 0.44 2.24
N ASP A 9 -2.08 -0.08 3.44
CA ASP A 9 -2.28 -1.48 3.77
C ASP A 9 -2.93 -1.58 5.16
N PHE A 10 -3.88 -2.51 5.31
CA PHE A 10 -4.56 -2.81 6.56
C PHE A 10 -4.35 -4.25 6.98
N GLU A 11 -3.95 -4.46 8.21
CA GLU A 11 -4.08 -5.74 8.86
C GLU A 11 -5.41 -5.80 9.63
N THR A 12 -6.18 -6.86 9.41
CA THR A 12 -7.57 -6.94 9.88
C THR A 12 -7.93 -8.30 10.46
N VAL A 13 -9.03 -8.35 11.19
CA VAL A 13 -9.63 -9.61 11.70
C VAL A 13 -10.80 -10.09 10.84
N GLY A 14 -10.84 -9.71 9.57
CA GLY A 14 -11.83 -10.14 8.59
C GLY A 14 -11.48 -9.65 7.19
N LEU A 15 -12.27 -10.06 6.18
CA LEU A 15 -12.04 -9.76 4.77
C LEU A 15 -13.15 -8.89 4.15
N THR A 16 -14.09 -8.39 4.96
CA THR A 16 -15.15 -7.50 4.49
C THR A 16 -14.76 -6.03 4.64
N ALA A 17 -15.44 -5.15 3.95
CA ALA A 17 -15.26 -3.71 4.14
C ALA A 17 -15.58 -3.23 5.57
N ASN A 18 -16.35 -4.03 6.35
CA ASN A 18 -16.68 -3.76 7.74
C ASN A 18 -15.76 -4.51 8.74
N ALA A 19 -14.71 -5.18 8.26
CA ALA A 19 -13.76 -5.88 9.14
C ALA A 19 -13.09 -4.92 10.12
N ALA A 20 -12.91 -5.38 11.35
CA ALA A 20 -12.19 -4.60 12.35
C ALA A 20 -10.69 -4.53 11.97
N PRO A 21 -10.14 -3.33 11.78
CA PRO A 21 -8.71 -3.16 11.55
C PRO A 21 -7.94 -3.36 12.86
N MET A 22 -6.74 -3.95 12.75
CA MET A 22 -5.77 -4.07 13.84
C MET A 22 -4.66 -3.04 13.70
N MET A 23 -4.22 -2.83 12.47
CA MET A 23 -3.14 -1.95 12.12
C MET A 23 -3.41 -1.34 10.74
N VAL A 24 -2.93 -0.15 10.51
CA VAL A 24 -2.88 0.49 9.19
C VAL A 24 -1.54 1.18 8.99
N ALA A 25 -1.01 1.08 7.79
CA ALA A 25 0.14 1.87 7.38
C ALA A 25 -0.12 2.59 6.06
N ILE A 26 0.46 3.79 5.93
CA ILE A 26 0.44 4.59 4.71
C ILE A 26 1.86 5.03 4.39
N VAL A 27 2.34 4.65 3.22
CA VAL A 27 3.71 4.93 2.77
C VAL A 27 3.69 5.91 1.61
N PRO A 28 4.33 7.09 1.73
CA PRO A 28 4.53 8.03 0.63
C PRO A 28 5.68 7.60 -0.27
N TRP A 29 5.54 7.77 -1.59
CA TRP A 29 6.60 7.47 -2.55
C TRP A 29 6.47 8.28 -3.84
N LEU A 30 7.60 8.43 -4.56
CA LEU A 30 7.68 9.14 -5.84
C LEU A 30 7.83 8.15 -6.99
N ARG A 31 6.84 8.12 -7.90
CA ARG A 31 6.89 7.24 -9.08
C ARG A 31 8.00 7.61 -10.06
N ASP A 32 8.37 8.88 -10.11
CA ASP A 32 9.30 9.41 -11.08
C ASP A 32 10.77 9.36 -10.61
N ASN A 33 11.03 9.05 -9.33
CA ASN A 33 12.39 8.81 -8.85
C ASN A 33 13.03 7.62 -9.58
N ARG A 34 14.30 7.78 -9.97
CA ARG A 34 14.97 6.81 -10.83
C ARG A 34 15.56 5.64 -10.10
N GLU A 35 16.08 5.84 -8.91
CA GLU A 35 16.83 4.83 -8.15
C GLU A 35 16.04 4.28 -6.99
N ASP A 36 15.25 5.11 -6.31
CA ASP A 36 14.57 4.76 -5.09
C ASP A 36 13.30 5.60 -4.87
N PRO A 37 12.09 4.99 -4.87
CA PRO A 37 10.84 5.72 -4.74
C PRO A 37 10.64 6.39 -3.38
N PHE A 38 11.37 5.97 -2.34
CA PHE A 38 11.21 6.46 -0.98
C PHE A 38 12.18 7.58 -0.60
N THR A 39 13.11 7.92 -1.48
CA THR A 39 14.05 9.01 -1.22
C THR A 39 13.43 10.36 -1.56
N LYS A 40 13.77 11.35 -0.73
CA LYS A 40 13.43 12.75 -0.94
C LYS A 40 14.23 13.25 -2.14
N ASP A 41 13.60 13.27 -3.28
CA ASP A 41 14.00 14.03 -4.47
C ASP A 41 15.50 14.13 -4.82
N GLU A 42 16.01 13.16 -5.56
CA GLU A 42 17.34 13.25 -6.18
C GLU A 42 17.32 14.06 -7.51
N ASP A 43 16.15 14.23 -8.12
CA ASP A 43 15.97 14.87 -9.43
C ASP A 43 15.49 16.35 -9.36
N GLY A 44 15.43 16.98 -8.18
CA GLY A 44 15.10 18.42 -8.04
C GLY A 44 13.62 18.76 -8.24
N MET A 45 12.71 17.79 -8.09
CA MET A 45 11.27 18.01 -8.24
C MET A 45 10.66 18.75 -7.04
N LEU A 46 11.27 18.62 -5.86
CA LEU A 46 10.88 19.30 -4.64
C LEU A 46 11.90 20.42 -4.33
N THR A 47 11.42 21.52 -3.78
CA THR A 47 12.31 22.51 -3.17
C THR A 47 12.89 21.96 -1.86
N GLU A 48 14.01 22.54 -1.36
CA GLU A 48 14.57 22.16 -0.05
C GLU A 48 13.53 22.25 1.06
N GLU A 49 12.66 23.27 1.01
CA GLU A 49 11.56 23.45 1.96
C GLU A 49 10.53 22.29 1.86
N GLN A 50 10.18 21.86 0.65
CA GLN A 50 9.26 20.74 0.45
C GLN A 50 9.89 19.41 0.86
N ALA A 51 11.16 19.19 0.54
CA ALA A 51 11.90 18.01 0.98
C ALA A 51 11.99 17.92 2.51
N SER A 52 12.06 19.06 3.21
CA SER A 52 12.03 19.09 4.69
C SER A 52 10.65 18.76 5.29
N LYS A 53 9.58 18.88 4.47
CA LYS A 53 8.18 18.59 4.85
C LYS A 53 7.71 17.23 4.30
N TRP A 54 8.62 16.43 3.75
CA TRP A 54 8.30 15.08 3.26
C TRP A 54 7.60 14.27 4.37
N PRO A 55 6.42 13.71 4.12
CA PRO A 55 5.72 12.95 5.15
C PRO A 55 6.48 11.65 5.43
N GLU A 56 6.76 11.39 6.70
CA GLU A 56 7.23 10.06 7.11
C GLU A 56 6.08 9.06 6.94
N PRO A 57 6.35 7.77 6.74
CA PRO A 57 5.29 6.75 6.74
C PRO A 57 4.43 6.85 7.99
N LEU A 58 3.12 6.72 7.80
CA LEU A 58 2.17 6.64 8.90
C LEU A 58 1.98 5.19 9.30
N GLU A 59 2.02 4.90 10.59
CA GLU A 59 1.75 3.61 11.18
C GLU A 59 0.85 3.79 12.40
N LEU A 60 -0.33 3.17 12.39
CA LEU A 60 -1.32 3.30 13.46
C LEU A 60 -1.83 1.93 13.88
N TYR A 61 -2.01 1.77 15.18
CA TYR A 61 -2.54 0.56 15.82
C TYR A 61 -3.94 0.84 16.38
N VAL A 62 -4.85 -0.11 16.22
CA VAL A 62 -6.26 0.05 16.56
C VAL A 62 -6.61 -0.72 17.84
N ASP A 63 -7.25 -0.05 18.79
CA ASP A 63 -7.87 -0.73 19.93
C ASP A 63 -9.10 -1.52 19.47
N LEU A 64 -8.94 -2.84 19.35
CA LEU A 64 -10.01 -3.73 18.92
C LEU A 64 -11.27 -3.66 19.81
N ARG A 65 -11.16 -3.21 21.06
CA ARG A 65 -12.34 -2.99 21.93
C ARG A 65 -13.22 -1.86 21.38
N SER A 66 -12.61 -0.81 20.82
CA SER A 66 -13.36 0.25 20.16
C SER A 66 -14.12 -0.29 18.95
N CYS A 67 -13.49 -1.17 18.15
CA CYS A 67 -14.14 -1.83 17.03
C CYS A 67 -15.35 -2.66 17.44
N VAL A 68 -15.27 -3.37 18.58
CA VAL A 68 -16.42 -4.12 19.12
C VAL A 68 -17.57 -3.18 19.50
N VAL A 69 -17.26 -2.07 20.17
CA VAL A 69 -18.26 -1.07 20.56
C VAL A 69 -18.93 -0.45 19.34
N GLU A 70 -18.16 -0.15 18.32
CA GLU A 70 -18.63 0.45 17.07
C GLU A 70 -19.29 -0.56 16.11
N GLY A 71 -19.28 -1.87 16.43
CA GLY A 71 -19.95 -2.90 15.63
C GLY A 71 -19.24 -3.23 14.32
N TYR A 72 -17.91 -3.29 14.33
CA TYR A 72 -17.11 -3.88 13.27
C TYR A 72 -17.19 -5.40 13.28
N ASP A 73 -16.91 -6.02 12.13
CA ASP A 73 -16.95 -7.48 11.97
C ASP A 73 -15.66 -8.12 12.46
N PHE A 74 -15.84 -9.24 13.17
CA PHE A 74 -14.77 -10.13 13.63
C PHE A 74 -15.01 -11.51 13.01
N ASP A 75 -14.24 -11.86 11.98
CA ASP A 75 -14.39 -13.15 11.32
C ASP A 75 -13.62 -14.25 12.06
N PRO A 76 -14.31 -15.30 12.53
CA PRO A 76 -13.67 -16.39 13.26
C PRO A 76 -12.59 -17.14 12.46
N GLU A 77 -12.74 -17.23 11.14
CA GLU A 77 -11.78 -17.93 10.29
C GLU A 77 -10.48 -17.10 10.16
N THR A 78 -10.60 -15.78 9.97
CA THR A 78 -9.46 -14.88 9.96
C THR A 78 -8.75 -14.83 11.32
N ILE A 79 -9.49 -14.80 12.41
CA ILE A 79 -8.91 -14.89 13.77
C ILE A 79 -8.16 -16.21 13.95
N ALA A 80 -8.76 -17.34 13.52
CA ALA A 80 -8.11 -18.64 13.58
C ALA A 80 -6.86 -18.72 12.69
N TRP A 81 -6.85 -18.01 11.56
CA TRP A 81 -5.68 -17.86 10.71
C TRP A 81 -4.56 -17.07 11.41
N TRP A 82 -4.89 -15.94 12.07
CA TRP A 82 -3.93 -15.16 12.84
C TRP A 82 -3.27 -15.98 13.97
N THR A 83 -4.00 -16.89 14.61
CA THR A 83 -3.41 -17.75 15.68
C THR A 83 -2.27 -18.62 15.16
N LYS A 84 -2.24 -18.93 13.85
CA LYS A 84 -1.24 -19.79 13.20
C LYS A 84 -0.03 -19.00 12.67
N GLN A 85 -0.11 -17.68 12.63
CA GLN A 85 0.99 -16.85 12.14
C GLN A 85 2.19 -16.89 13.10
N SER A 86 3.36 -16.44 12.60
CA SER A 86 4.59 -16.35 13.38
C SER A 86 4.40 -15.48 14.64
N TYR A 87 5.27 -15.62 15.59
CA TYR A 87 5.29 -14.73 16.75
C TYR A 87 5.53 -13.29 16.33
N ASP A 88 6.46 -13.07 15.39
CA ASP A 88 6.84 -11.73 14.92
C ASP A 88 5.71 -11.05 14.14
N ALA A 89 4.99 -11.76 13.27
CA ALA A 89 3.80 -11.23 12.60
C ALA A 89 2.69 -10.81 13.59
N LYS A 90 2.42 -11.64 14.62
CA LYS A 90 1.45 -11.29 15.66
C LYS A 90 1.90 -10.11 16.51
N ARG A 91 3.18 -10.03 16.75
CA ARG A 91 3.78 -8.93 17.51
C ARG A 91 3.67 -7.63 16.72
N ALA A 92 3.99 -7.65 15.42
CA ALA A 92 3.93 -6.48 14.55
C ALA A 92 2.57 -5.74 14.65
N VAL A 93 1.46 -6.47 14.65
CA VAL A 93 0.11 -5.88 14.73
C VAL A 93 -0.34 -5.49 16.15
N CYS A 94 0.47 -5.76 17.19
CA CYS A 94 0.10 -5.54 18.59
C CYS A 94 1.06 -4.62 19.37
N ASP A 95 2.27 -4.36 18.88
CA ASP A 95 3.34 -3.72 19.67
C ASP A 95 3.21 -2.18 19.77
N GLY A 96 2.37 -1.57 18.94
CA GLY A 96 2.18 -0.14 18.96
C GLY A 96 1.18 0.35 20.02
N LEU A 97 1.16 1.67 20.22
CA LEU A 97 0.17 2.31 21.06
C LEU A 97 -1.18 2.31 20.34
N ALA A 98 -2.07 1.41 20.74
CA ALA A 98 -3.39 1.28 20.14
C ALA A 98 -4.30 2.47 20.48
N GLN A 99 -5.00 2.99 19.48
CA GLN A 99 -5.91 4.11 19.54
C GLN A 99 -7.33 3.66 19.19
N PRO A 100 -8.38 4.35 19.68
CA PRO A 100 -9.75 4.14 19.22
C PRO A 100 -9.87 4.25 17.69
N VAL A 101 -10.73 3.44 17.09
CA VAL A 101 -10.86 3.33 15.62
C VAL A 101 -11.31 4.66 14.97
N ASP A 102 -12.09 5.47 15.65
CA ASP A 102 -12.48 6.80 15.22
C ASP A 102 -11.29 7.77 15.19
N GLU A 103 -10.43 7.75 16.22
CA GLU A 103 -9.20 8.55 16.26
C GLU A 103 -8.23 8.13 15.13
N VAL A 104 -8.08 6.84 14.88
CA VAL A 104 -7.28 6.31 13.76
C VAL A 104 -7.80 6.84 12.43
N THR A 105 -9.13 6.86 12.24
CA THR A 105 -9.73 7.40 11.01
C THR A 105 -9.41 8.89 10.83
N VAL A 106 -9.54 9.68 11.89
CA VAL A 106 -9.20 11.12 11.87
C VAL A 106 -7.72 11.32 11.52
N GLU A 107 -6.82 10.51 12.08
CA GLU A 107 -5.39 10.64 11.78
C GLU A 107 -5.06 10.27 10.33
N ILE A 108 -5.71 9.25 9.74
CA ILE A 108 -5.56 8.91 8.30
C ILE A 108 -5.97 10.11 7.43
N VAL A 109 -7.17 10.65 7.65
CA VAL A 109 -7.68 11.80 6.87
C VAL A 109 -6.76 12.99 7.01
N ARG A 110 -6.35 13.30 8.23
CA ARG A 110 -5.45 14.42 8.55
C ARG A 110 -4.07 14.24 7.91
N TYR A 111 -3.53 13.03 7.92
CA TYR A 111 -2.23 12.74 7.32
C TYR A 111 -2.22 13.03 5.81
N LEU A 112 -3.20 12.50 5.08
CA LEU A 112 -3.32 12.70 3.63
C LEU A 112 -3.57 14.17 3.28
N SER A 113 -4.48 14.84 4.00
CA SER A 113 -4.79 16.27 3.78
C SER A 113 -3.57 17.16 4.05
N ARG A 114 -2.85 16.92 5.16
CA ARG A 114 -1.63 17.67 5.48
C ARG A 114 -0.53 17.50 4.43
N ALA A 115 -0.35 16.30 3.90
CA ALA A 115 0.64 16.07 2.84
C ALA A 115 0.32 16.91 1.59
N VAL A 116 -0.93 16.96 1.17
CA VAL A 116 -1.38 17.78 0.04
C VAL A 116 -1.11 19.27 0.30
N GLU A 117 -1.50 19.78 1.46
CA GLU A 117 -1.35 21.19 1.82
C GLU A 117 0.13 21.61 1.98
N GLN A 118 0.90 20.85 2.77
CA GLN A 118 2.27 21.20 3.12
C GLN A 118 3.23 21.12 1.95
N LEU A 119 3.02 20.16 1.05
CA LEU A 119 3.83 19.99 -0.16
C LEU A 119 3.25 20.77 -1.35
N GLN A 120 2.07 21.38 -1.20
CA GLN A 120 1.36 22.08 -2.28
C GLN A 120 1.21 21.19 -3.51
N LEU A 121 0.70 19.97 -3.31
CA LEU A 121 0.54 18.99 -4.38
C LEU A 121 -0.65 19.34 -5.28
N ASP A 122 -0.46 19.16 -6.58
CA ASP A 122 -1.56 19.28 -7.55
C ASP A 122 -2.44 18.02 -7.55
N SER A 123 -1.86 16.87 -7.20
CA SER A 123 -2.58 15.59 -7.13
C SER A 123 -1.84 14.57 -6.27
N ILE A 124 -2.59 13.61 -5.76
CA ILE A 124 -2.07 12.39 -5.12
C ILE A 124 -2.71 11.18 -5.77
N CYS A 125 -2.10 10.00 -5.64
CA CYS A 125 -2.79 8.73 -5.85
C CYS A 125 -2.66 7.88 -4.59
N LEU A 126 -3.73 7.14 -4.27
CA LEU A 126 -3.73 6.16 -3.20
C LEU A 126 -3.80 4.76 -3.80
N TRP A 127 -2.83 3.95 -3.45
CA TRP A 127 -2.64 2.59 -3.93
C TRP A 127 -2.96 1.59 -2.82
N SER A 128 -3.53 0.44 -3.20
CA SER A 128 -3.72 -0.72 -2.31
C SER A 128 -3.49 -2.02 -3.06
N GLN A 129 -3.44 -3.13 -2.35
CA GLN A 129 -3.40 -4.46 -2.94
C GLN A 129 -4.82 -5.02 -3.15
N GLY A 130 -5.49 -4.59 -4.21
CA GLY A 130 -6.88 -4.95 -4.49
C GLY A 130 -7.85 -3.94 -3.86
N ASP A 131 -9.11 -4.33 -3.69
CA ASP A 131 -10.21 -3.44 -3.27
C ASP A 131 -10.54 -3.52 -1.77
N THR A 132 -9.99 -4.50 -1.04
CA THR A 132 -10.30 -4.72 0.39
C THR A 132 -9.91 -3.51 1.23
N ASP A 133 -8.66 -3.04 1.14
CA ASP A 133 -8.16 -1.90 1.92
C ASP A 133 -8.96 -0.63 1.62
N MET A 134 -9.26 -0.40 0.33
CA MET A 134 -10.09 0.74 -0.07
C MET A 134 -11.53 0.62 0.44
N GLY A 135 -12.06 -0.60 0.51
CA GLY A 135 -13.38 -0.88 1.09
C GLY A 135 -13.40 -0.55 2.58
N ILE A 136 -12.36 -0.96 3.31
CA ILE A 136 -12.20 -0.67 4.75
C ILE A 136 -12.06 0.84 4.96
N LEU A 137 -11.19 1.52 4.20
CA LEU A 137 -11.01 2.97 4.32
C LEU A 137 -12.31 3.74 4.07
N ARG A 138 -13.08 3.38 3.03
CA ARG A 138 -14.40 3.98 2.77
C ARG A 138 -15.36 3.79 3.94
N ASN A 139 -15.37 2.59 4.53
CA ASN A 139 -16.23 2.31 5.67
C ASN A 139 -15.82 3.10 6.92
N LEU A 140 -14.51 3.19 7.19
CA LEU A 140 -13.96 4.02 8.26
C LEU A 140 -14.38 5.48 8.10
N CYS A 141 -14.16 6.07 6.93
CA CYS A 141 -14.55 7.44 6.61
C CYS A 141 -16.04 7.64 6.82
N LYS A 142 -16.89 6.80 6.21
CA LYS A 142 -18.34 6.90 6.30
C LYS A 142 -18.85 6.84 7.74
N ARG A 143 -18.32 5.96 8.59
CA ARG A 143 -18.69 5.82 10.00
C ARG A 143 -18.34 7.06 10.81
N ASN A 144 -17.27 7.74 10.44
CA ASN A 144 -16.78 8.93 11.11
C ASN A 144 -17.24 10.24 10.47
N GLY A 145 -18.22 10.17 9.56
CA GLY A 145 -18.87 11.35 8.97
C GLY A 145 -18.05 12.02 7.85
N TYR A 146 -17.04 11.35 7.32
CA TYR A 146 -16.31 11.80 6.14
C TYR A 146 -16.88 11.18 4.87
N ASP A 147 -16.93 11.96 3.80
CA ASP A 147 -17.05 11.43 2.44
C ASP A 147 -15.64 11.20 1.90
N MET A 148 -15.28 9.92 1.65
CA MET A 148 -13.93 9.60 1.19
C MET A 148 -13.55 10.32 -0.10
N GLU A 149 -14.51 10.50 -1.02
CA GLU A 149 -14.26 11.07 -2.34
C GLU A 149 -14.22 12.61 -2.33
N GLU A 150 -14.95 13.24 -1.40
CA GLU A 150 -14.97 14.69 -1.25
C GLU A 150 -13.92 15.19 -0.24
N ASP A 151 -13.74 14.47 0.88
CA ASP A 151 -12.92 14.93 2.00
C ASP A 151 -11.49 14.38 1.98
N VAL A 152 -11.23 13.25 1.29
CA VAL A 152 -9.94 12.53 1.37
C VAL A 152 -9.28 12.42 0.01
N ILE A 153 -9.90 11.69 -0.94
CA ILE A 153 -9.30 11.41 -2.25
C ILE A 153 -10.35 11.03 -3.28
N ALA A 154 -10.32 11.69 -4.43
CA ALA A 154 -11.26 11.40 -5.52
C ALA A 154 -11.09 9.96 -6.06
N HIS A 155 -12.19 9.31 -6.42
CA HIS A 155 -12.20 7.93 -6.94
C HIS A 155 -11.26 7.74 -8.14
N THR A 156 -11.08 8.76 -8.97
CA THR A 156 -10.15 8.74 -10.11
C THR A 156 -8.67 8.66 -9.72
N GLN A 157 -8.35 8.85 -8.46
CA GLN A 157 -7.00 8.81 -7.91
C GLN A 157 -6.73 7.50 -7.16
N LEU A 158 -7.73 6.62 -7.01
CA LEU A 158 -7.55 5.28 -6.43
C LEU A 158 -6.89 4.33 -7.44
N ARG A 159 -5.97 3.51 -6.98
CA ARG A 159 -5.15 2.61 -7.80
C ARG A 159 -5.01 1.24 -7.15
N ASP A 160 -4.81 0.23 -7.97
CA ASP A 160 -4.53 -1.13 -7.54
C ASP A 160 -3.12 -1.56 -7.96
N CYS A 161 -2.29 -1.88 -6.99
CA CYS A 161 -0.91 -2.35 -7.17
C CYS A 161 -0.85 -3.65 -7.97
N ARG A 162 -1.75 -4.60 -7.70
CA ARG A 162 -1.77 -5.91 -8.35
C ARG A 162 -2.02 -5.79 -9.84
N THR A 163 -2.93 -4.92 -10.24
CA THR A 163 -3.22 -4.67 -11.66
C THR A 163 -1.98 -4.21 -12.42
N VAL A 164 -1.26 -3.24 -11.90
CA VAL A 164 -0.05 -2.70 -12.57
C VAL A 164 1.07 -3.75 -12.64
N ILE A 165 1.28 -4.49 -11.55
CA ILE A 165 2.27 -5.56 -11.49
C ILE A 165 1.93 -6.69 -12.48
N LEU A 166 0.66 -7.06 -12.56
CA LEU A 166 0.18 -8.09 -13.50
C LEU A 166 0.35 -7.65 -14.96
N GLU A 167 -0.01 -6.41 -15.30
CA GLU A 167 0.15 -5.87 -16.65
C GLU A 167 1.63 -5.83 -17.08
N ALA A 168 2.55 -5.47 -16.18
CA ALA A 168 3.97 -5.52 -16.44
C ALA A 168 4.43 -6.97 -16.71
N ALA A 169 3.93 -7.96 -15.95
CA ALA A 169 4.23 -9.36 -16.17
C ALA A 169 3.69 -9.89 -17.51
N LEU A 170 2.48 -9.49 -17.91
CA LEU A 170 1.89 -9.84 -19.20
C LEU A 170 2.67 -9.24 -20.37
N ARG A 171 3.13 -8.00 -20.25
CA ARG A 171 3.99 -7.36 -21.25
C ARG A 171 5.31 -8.12 -21.41
N GLU A 172 5.96 -8.50 -20.31
CA GLU A 172 7.21 -9.28 -20.36
C GLU A 172 6.99 -10.66 -20.98
N ALA A 173 5.90 -11.35 -20.62
CA ALA A 173 5.54 -12.61 -21.23
C ALA A 173 5.37 -12.49 -22.75
N SER A 174 4.72 -11.44 -23.23
CA SER A 174 4.57 -11.13 -24.65
C SER A 174 5.91 -10.84 -25.34
N ARG A 175 6.81 -10.08 -24.69
CA ARG A 175 8.20 -9.84 -25.21
C ARG A 175 9.00 -11.12 -25.27
N SER A 176 8.86 -12.01 -24.30
CA SER A 176 9.53 -13.33 -24.28
C SER A 176 9.12 -14.20 -25.47
N LEU A 177 7.82 -14.25 -25.80
CA LEU A 177 7.32 -14.98 -26.97
C LEU A 177 7.88 -14.42 -28.30
N GLN A 178 8.18 -13.15 -28.35
CA GLN A 178 8.78 -12.50 -29.55
C GLN A 178 10.31 -12.62 -29.59
N GLY A 179 10.94 -13.33 -28.63
CA GLY A 179 12.41 -13.40 -28.50
C GLY A 179 13.06 -12.07 -28.13
N LYS A 180 12.30 -11.14 -27.57
CA LYS A 180 12.76 -9.77 -27.21
C LYS A 180 12.94 -9.57 -25.69
N SER A 181 12.78 -10.63 -24.90
CA SER A 181 13.01 -10.55 -23.45
C SER A 181 14.49 -10.29 -23.17
N THR A 182 14.75 -9.36 -22.29
CA THR A 182 16.09 -9.03 -21.79
C THR A 182 16.39 -9.74 -20.47
N ARG A 183 15.46 -10.53 -19.93
CA ARG A 183 15.59 -11.19 -18.64
C ARG A 183 16.05 -12.65 -18.78
N ALA A 184 17.01 -13.03 -17.96
CA ALA A 184 17.65 -14.36 -17.99
C ALA A 184 16.79 -15.49 -17.37
N ASN A 185 15.64 -15.21 -16.79
CA ASN A 185 14.88 -16.12 -15.92
C ASN A 185 13.78 -16.94 -16.63
N GLY A 186 14.05 -17.40 -17.84
CA GLY A 186 13.17 -18.35 -18.52
C GLY A 186 12.01 -17.67 -19.27
N ILE A 187 11.35 -18.46 -20.12
CA ILE A 187 10.18 -18.01 -20.90
C ILE A 187 8.96 -18.02 -19.96
N VAL A 188 8.38 -16.87 -19.70
CA VAL A 188 7.07 -16.75 -19.04
C VAL A 188 6.00 -16.71 -20.12
N LEU A 189 4.96 -17.52 -19.99
CA LEU A 189 3.84 -17.54 -20.94
C LEU A 189 2.69 -16.68 -20.40
N PRO A 190 2.02 -15.89 -21.24
CA PRO A 190 0.86 -15.07 -20.83
C PRO A 190 -0.21 -15.89 -20.11
N ASP A 191 -0.50 -17.10 -20.59
CA ASP A 191 -1.48 -17.99 -19.97
C ASP A 191 -1.14 -18.38 -18.53
N GLN A 192 0.14 -18.50 -18.20
CA GLN A 192 0.60 -18.77 -16.83
C GLN A 192 0.36 -17.57 -15.91
N VAL A 193 0.57 -16.36 -16.43
CA VAL A 193 0.32 -15.12 -15.70
C VAL A 193 -1.18 -14.96 -15.44
N LEU A 194 -2.01 -15.10 -16.49
CA LEU A 194 -3.46 -14.95 -16.40
C LEU A 194 -4.13 -16.03 -15.53
N ALA A 195 -3.59 -17.26 -15.56
CA ALA A 195 -4.09 -18.35 -14.73
C ALA A 195 -3.65 -18.27 -13.25
N GLY A 196 -2.87 -17.24 -12.86
CA GLY A 196 -2.33 -17.12 -11.52
C GLY A 196 -1.23 -18.13 -11.17
N ASN A 197 -0.73 -18.86 -12.18
CA ASN A 197 0.32 -19.88 -12.02
C ASN A 197 1.74 -19.26 -12.03
N TYR A 198 1.84 -17.97 -12.19
CA TYR A 198 3.08 -17.22 -12.17
C TYR A 198 3.01 -16.11 -11.13
N ASP A 199 3.96 -16.12 -10.22
CA ASP A 199 4.13 -15.04 -9.26
C ASP A 199 4.80 -13.84 -9.95
N ALA A 200 3.97 -12.86 -10.32
CA ALA A 200 4.40 -11.66 -11.04
C ALA A 200 5.44 -10.84 -10.26
N TYR A 201 5.45 -10.92 -8.93
CA TYR A 201 6.43 -10.24 -8.09
C TYR A 201 7.87 -10.73 -8.33
N LYS A 202 8.05 -11.99 -8.76
CA LYS A 202 9.37 -12.54 -9.11
C LYS A 202 10.06 -11.86 -10.29
N MET A 203 9.34 -11.04 -11.03
CA MET A 203 9.93 -10.23 -12.11
C MET A 203 10.78 -9.08 -11.59
N PHE A 204 10.54 -8.64 -10.39
CA PHE A 204 11.13 -7.42 -9.84
C PHE A 204 12.15 -7.74 -8.76
N ALA A 205 13.04 -6.79 -8.51
CA ALA A 205 13.97 -6.88 -7.39
C ALA A 205 13.19 -6.80 -6.07
N SER A 206 13.59 -7.60 -5.09
CA SER A 206 12.99 -7.55 -3.75
C SER A 206 13.17 -6.20 -3.09
N LEU A 207 12.28 -5.87 -2.16
CA LEU A 207 12.43 -4.68 -1.31
C LEU A 207 13.81 -4.74 -0.63
N PRO A 208 14.62 -3.67 -0.70
CA PRO A 208 15.93 -3.64 -0.05
C PRO A 208 15.83 -3.79 1.48
N ASP A 209 16.78 -4.52 2.08
CA ASP A 209 16.81 -4.82 3.53
C ASP A 209 16.74 -3.56 4.40
N ARG A 210 17.26 -2.41 3.92
CA ARG A 210 17.18 -1.13 4.64
C ARG A 210 15.74 -0.65 4.92
N TYR A 211 14.77 -1.12 4.14
CA TYR A 211 13.35 -0.82 4.33
C TYR A 211 12.59 -1.93 5.06
N ALA A 212 13.08 -3.16 4.97
CA ALA A 212 12.45 -4.30 5.65
C ALA A 212 12.60 -4.21 7.17
N ASN A 213 13.68 -3.60 7.66
CA ASN A 213 13.97 -3.38 9.10
C ASN A 213 13.70 -4.59 10.02
N GLY A 214 13.86 -5.80 9.47
CA GLY A 214 13.56 -7.05 10.20
C GLY A 214 12.08 -7.41 10.27
N SER A 215 11.19 -6.64 9.63
CA SER A 215 9.76 -6.94 9.54
C SER A 215 9.50 -8.05 8.52
N GLU A 216 8.43 -8.80 8.74
CA GLU A 216 7.97 -9.90 7.89
C GLU A 216 6.62 -9.57 7.27
N ALA A 217 6.15 -10.43 6.37
CA ALA A 217 4.79 -10.38 5.84
C ALA A 217 3.76 -10.32 6.98
N HIS A 218 2.65 -9.62 6.76
CA HIS A 218 1.59 -9.31 7.73
C HIS A 218 1.99 -8.27 8.79
N ASP A 219 2.87 -7.37 8.41
CA ASP A 219 3.12 -6.07 9.03
C ASP A 219 2.68 -5.03 8.00
N ALA A 220 1.66 -4.24 8.31
CA ALA A 220 1.06 -3.30 7.34
C ALA A 220 2.09 -2.32 6.77
N LEU A 221 3.07 -1.86 7.57
CA LEU A 221 4.13 -0.98 7.09
C LEU A 221 5.04 -1.71 6.08
N TYR A 222 5.46 -2.93 6.41
CA TYR A 222 6.28 -3.73 5.50
C TYR A 222 5.53 -4.05 4.19
N ASP A 223 4.25 -4.46 4.28
CA ASP A 223 3.46 -4.82 3.11
C ASP A 223 3.13 -3.58 2.24
N ALA A 224 2.90 -2.41 2.83
CA ALA A 224 2.77 -1.15 2.11
C ALA A 224 4.08 -0.72 1.41
N LEU A 225 5.23 -0.81 2.09
CA LEU A 225 6.55 -0.54 1.50
C LEU A 225 6.85 -1.49 0.32
N ARG A 226 6.62 -2.77 0.53
CA ARG A 226 6.81 -3.81 -0.49
C ARG A 226 5.92 -3.57 -1.70
N SER A 227 4.67 -3.24 -1.50
CA SER A 227 3.71 -2.95 -2.57
C SER A 227 4.09 -1.71 -3.35
N SER A 228 4.52 -0.64 -2.65
CA SER A 228 5.06 0.58 -3.29
C SER A 228 6.27 0.28 -4.16
N TRP A 229 7.22 -0.50 -3.63
CA TRP A 229 8.45 -0.88 -4.32
C TRP A 229 8.20 -1.65 -5.61
N TYR A 230 7.33 -2.66 -5.56
CA TYR A 230 6.98 -3.44 -6.76
C TYR A 230 6.16 -2.63 -7.76
N THR A 231 5.23 -1.80 -7.29
CA THR A 231 4.43 -0.93 -8.15
C THR A 231 5.29 0.09 -8.89
N TRP A 232 6.24 0.71 -8.20
CA TRP A 232 7.20 1.62 -8.80
C TRP A 232 8.03 0.94 -9.90
N GLN A 233 8.57 -0.25 -9.65
CA GLN A 233 9.31 -0.99 -10.66
C GLN A 233 8.42 -1.36 -11.86
N ALA A 234 7.18 -1.79 -11.61
CA ALA A 234 6.22 -2.16 -12.65
C ALA A 234 5.86 -0.95 -13.53
N LEU A 235 5.58 0.21 -12.94
CA LEU A 235 5.31 1.46 -13.67
C LEU A 235 6.48 1.83 -14.58
N ARG A 236 7.71 1.80 -14.09
CA ARG A 236 8.91 2.06 -14.89
C ARG A 236 9.06 1.06 -16.04
N TRP A 237 8.86 -0.22 -15.77
CA TRP A 237 8.88 -1.25 -16.80
C TRP A 237 7.85 -1.03 -17.90
N LEU A 238 6.67 -0.55 -17.56
CA LEU A 238 5.62 -0.24 -18.53
C LEU A 238 5.92 0.98 -19.38
N MET A 239 6.75 1.92 -18.91
CA MET A 239 7.16 3.11 -19.65
C MET A 239 8.36 2.88 -20.61
N GLU A 240 9.17 1.84 -20.39
CA GLU A 240 10.26 1.39 -21.28
C GLU A 240 9.75 0.60 -22.51
#